data_2ccae21a35eab10569ccf54f4f039c49
#
_entry.id   2ccae21a35eab10569ccf54f4f039c49
#
_cell.length_a   1.000
_cell.length_b   1.000
_cell.length_c   1.000
_cell.angle_alpha   90.00
_cell.angle_beta   90.00
_cell.angle_gamma   90.00
#
_symmetry.space_group_name_H-M   'P 1'
#
loop_
_entity.id
_entity.type
_entity.pdbx_description
1 polymer ?
#
loop_
_entity_poly.entity_id
_entity_poly.type
_entity_poly.pdbx_seq_one_letter_code
_entity_poly.pdbx_strand_id
1 'polypeptide(L)'
;MKKTRRILLYGFGPYRQFRDNITAKIIKSLAPRPGLKKVILPVRFHRGQFVNTLERSKPEIVLGLGQSSRRGVDVEAQAANRRRAHPADPPKRISPRGPARIKTTLALKVGRVAGKSRNAGDYVCNFSMYVMLDHIRRHDLRILYGFIHIPYDYEKKKASGLVTKILGRCQRINLKAQR
;
A
#
# COMPACT_ATOMS: atom_id res chain seq x y z
N MET A 1 -23.15 -15.92 -10.58
CA MET A 1 -21.80 -16.06 -9.97
C MET A 1 -21.30 -14.70 -9.48
N LYS A 2 -20.83 -14.58 -8.24
CA LYS A 2 -20.22 -13.33 -7.74
C LYS A 2 -18.89 -13.11 -8.48
N LYS A 3 -18.74 -11.95 -9.14
CA LYS A 3 -17.52 -11.58 -9.86
C LYS A 3 -16.34 -11.49 -8.88
N THR A 4 -15.27 -12.25 -9.12
CA THR A 4 -14.02 -12.18 -8.35
C THR A 4 -13.33 -10.83 -8.59
N ARG A 5 -13.01 -10.10 -7.51
CA ARG A 5 -12.32 -8.82 -7.60
C ARG A 5 -10.84 -9.00 -7.96
N ARG A 6 -10.34 -8.18 -8.87
CA ARG A 6 -8.90 -8.11 -9.14
C ARG A 6 -8.23 -7.23 -8.10
N ILE A 7 -7.43 -7.86 -7.23
CA ILE A 7 -6.72 -7.19 -6.14
C ILE A 7 -5.22 -7.25 -6.43
N LEU A 8 -4.56 -6.09 -6.41
CA LEU A 8 -3.12 -5.98 -6.36
C LEU A 8 -2.70 -5.84 -4.89
N LEU A 9 -1.99 -6.82 -4.37
CA LEU A 9 -1.29 -6.74 -3.10
C LEU A 9 0.20 -6.50 -3.38
N TYR A 10 0.74 -5.40 -2.89
CA TYR A 10 2.16 -5.14 -3.02
C TYR A 10 2.81 -4.81 -1.69
N GLY A 11 4.10 -5.07 -1.59
CA GLY A 11 4.97 -4.71 -0.50
C GLY A 11 6.41 -4.57 -1.00
N PHE A 12 7.35 -4.56 -0.07
CA PHE A 12 8.74 -4.22 -0.39
C PHE A 12 9.70 -5.34 0.00
N GLY A 13 10.76 -5.46 -0.78
CA GLY A 13 11.89 -6.35 -0.51
C GLY A 13 12.84 -5.82 0.57
N PRO A 14 14.00 -6.48 0.75
CA PRO A 14 15.05 -6.06 1.66
C PRO A 14 15.48 -4.59 1.45
N TYR A 15 15.94 -3.95 2.54
CA TYR A 15 16.27 -2.54 2.49
C TYR A 15 17.26 -2.16 3.60
N ARG A 16 18.37 -1.52 3.25
CA ARG A 16 19.46 -1.11 4.17
C ARG A 16 19.92 -2.29 5.04
N GLN A 17 19.96 -2.09 6.38
CA GLN A 17 20.31 -3.11 7.36
C GLN A 17 19.27 -4.23 7.48
N PHE A 18 18.07 -4.04 6.99
CA PHE A 18 17.03 -5.07 7.01
C PHE A 18 17.24 -6.05 5.85
N ARG A 19 17.90 -7.19 6.13
CA ARG A 19 18.05 -8.30 5.17
C ARG A 19 16.70 -8.91 4.78
N ASP A 20 15.72 -8.78 5.70
CA ASP A 20 14.35 -9.23 5.54
C ASP A 20 13.37 -8.07 5.72
N ASN A 21 12.33 -8.06 4.92
CA ASN A 21 11.23 -7.11 5.05
C ASN A 21 9.97 -7.87 5.44
N ILE A 22 9.31 -7.46 6.54
CA ILE A 22 8.10 -8.12 7.02
C ILE A 22 7.02 -8.21 5.94
N THR A 23 6.90 -7.20 5.07
CA THR A 23 5.89 -7.19 4.01
C THR A 23 6.17 -8.24 2.94
N ALA A 24 7.43 -8.47 2.58
CA ALA A 24 7.82 -9.56 1.69
C ALA A 24 7.53 -10.93 2.31
N LYS A 25 7.83 -11.11 3.61
CA LYS A 25 7.53 -12.36 4.33
C LYS A 25 6.03 -12.66 4.34
N ILE A 26 5.20 -11.64 4.59
CA ILE A 26 3.74 -11.78 4.56
C ILE A 26 3.28 -12.17 3.16
N ILE A 27 3.66 -11.43 2.12
CA ILE A 27 3.23 -11.66 0.74
C ILE A 27 3.60 -13.07 0.26
N LYS A 28 4.82 -13.54 0.59
CA LYS A 28 5.27 -14.90 0.26
C LYS A 28 4.46 -15.98 0.98
N SER A 29 4.05 -15.74 2.23
CA SER A 29 3.33 -16.73 3.04
C SER A 29 1.84 -16.86 2.70
N LEU A 30 1.26 -15.91 1.98
CA LEU A 30 -0.15 -15.97 1.58
C LEU A 30 -0.38 -16.99 0.46
N ALA A 31 -1.37 -17.85 0.64
CA ALA A 31 -1.77 -18.79 -0.40
C ALA A 31 -2.24 -18.08 -1.68
N PRO A 32 -2.06 -18.67 -2.86
CA PRO A 32 -2.67 -18.19 -4.10
C PRO A 32 -4.19 -18.11 -3.95
N ARG A 33 -4.80 -17.07 -4.56
CA ARG A 33 -6.26 -16.87 -4.56
C ARG A 33 -6.70 -16.31 -5.90
N PRO A 34 -7.87 -16.71 -6.42
CA PRO A 34 -8.42 -16.11 -7.61
C PRO A 34 -8.52 -14.59 -7.51
N GLY A 35 -8.09 -13.89 -8.53
CA GLY A 35 -8.09 -12.42 -8.60
C GLY A 35 -7.02 -11.72 -7.74
N LEU A 36 -6.18 -12.41 -6.98
CA LEU A 36 -5.12 -11.81 -6.18
C LEU A 36 -3.78 -11.85 -6.94
N LYS A 37 -3.26 -10.69 -7.30
CA LYS A 37 -1.89 -10.52 -7.78
C LYS A 37 -0.98 -10.02 -6.64
N LYS A 38 0.08 -10.77 -6.36
CA LYS A 38 1.08 -10.48 -5.32
C LYS A 38 2.36 -9.95 -5.96
N VAL A 39 2.89 -8.81 -5.47
CA VAL A 39 4.11 -8.19 -6.01
C VAL A 39 5.00 -7.71 -4.87
N ILE A 40 6.29 -8.02 -4.94
CA ILE A 40 7.32 -7.49 -4.04
C ILE A 40 8.19 -6.54 -4.85
N LEU A 41 8.19 -5.27 -4.47
CA LEU A 41 8.89 -4.21 -5.18
C LEU A 41 10.21 -3.84 -4.49
N PRO A 42 11.22 -3.43 -5.25
CA PRO A 42 12.45 -2.87 -4.68
C PRO A 42 12.15 -1.56 -3.93
N VAL A 43 12.91 -1.31 -2.86
CA VAL A 43 12.81 -0.07 -2.06
C VAL A 43 13.62 1.04 -2.75
N ARG A 44 12.99 1.73 -3.71
CA ARG A 44 13.63 2.83 -4.46
C ARG A 44 12.63 3.87 -4.94
N PHE A 45 13.06 5.11 -5.10
CA PHE A 45 12.27 6.21 -5.65
C PHE A 45 12.23 6.14 -7.20
N HIS A 46 11.54 5.14 -7.73
CA HIS A 46 11.37 4.96 -9.16
C HIS A 46 9.88 4.93 -9.52
N ARG A 47 9.37 6.04 -10.06
CA ARG A 47 7.94 6.21 -10.39
C ARG A 47 7.42 5.09 -11.28
N GLY A 48 8.18 4.72 -12.33
CA GLY A 48 7.77 3.72 -13.30
C GLY A 48 7.48 2.36 -12.70
N GLN A 49 8.21 1.92 -11.65
CA GLN A 49 7.93 0.61 -11.03
C GLN A 49 6.50 0.53 -10.45
N PHE A 50 5.98 1.63 -9.90
CA PHE A 50 4.64 1.67 -9.31
C PHE A 50 3.57 1.81 -10.37
N VAL A 51 3.75 2.72 -11.33
CA VAL A 51 2.82 2.95 -12.43
C VAL A 51 2.70 1.70 -13.30
N ASN A 52 3.82 1.13 -13.75
CA ASN A 52 3.81 -0.08 -14.60
C ASN A 52 3.20 -1.28 -13.88
N THR A 53 3.41 -1.41 -12.55
CA THR A 53 2.79 -2.46 -11.76
C THR A 53 1.26 -2.30 -11.74
N LEU A 54 0.78 -1.08 -11.55
CA LEU A 54 -0.65 -0.76 -11.57
C LEU A 54 -1.27 -1.05 -12.94
N GLU A 55 -0.67 -0.54 -14.00
CA GLU A 55 -1.16 -0.69 -15.39
C GLU A 55 -1.19 -2.14 -15.85
N ARG A 56 -0.10 -2.90 -15.61
CA ARG A 56 -0.04 -4.33 -15.96
C ARG A 56 -0.97 -5.21 -15.13
N SER A 57 -1.31 -4.78 -13.92
CA SER A 57 -2.19 -5.55 -13.04
C SER A 57 -3.66 -5.27 -13.29
N LYS A 58 -3.99 -4.08 -13.79
CA LYS A 58 -5.36 -3.60 -14.03
C LYS A 58 -6.29 -3.93 -12.85
N PRO A 59 -5.92 -3.59 -11.59
CA PRO A 59 -6.68 -3.99 -10.42
C PRO A 59 -7.95 -3.16 -10.27
N GLU A 60 -8.92 -3.70 -9.55
CA GLU A 60 -10.06 -2.94 -9.01
C GLU A 60 -9.74 -2.41 -7.60
N ILE A 61 -8.83 -3.09 -6.89
CA ILE A 61 -8.40 -2.74 -5.54
C ILE A 61 -6.88 -2.89 -5.43
N VAL A 62 -6.24 -1.92 -4.82
CA VAL A 62 -4.82 -1.96 -4.45
C VAL A 62 -4.70 -1.95 -2.93
N LEU A 63 -3.96 -2.89 -2.39
CA LEU A 63 -3.54 -2.92 -1.00
C LEU A 63 -2.01 -2.89 -0.94
N GLY A 64 -1.45 -1.78 -0.45
CA GLY A 64 -0.02 -1.66 -0.19
C GLY A 64 0.33 -2.04 1.25
N LEU A 65 1.47 -2.67 1.43
CA LEU A 65 2.05 -2.97 2.74
C LEU A 65 3.41 -2.29 2.87
N GLY A 66 3.64 -1.57 3.97
CA GLY A 66 4.91 -0.97 4.33
C GLY A 66 5.44 -1.49 5.64
N GLN A 67 6.75 -1.64 5.77
CA GLN A 67 7.42 -1.87 7.04
C GLN A 67 7.62 -0.54 7.77
N SER A 68 7.39 -0.52 9.07
CA SER A 68 7.61 0.67 9.90
C SER A 68 8.39 0.34 11.18
N SER A 69 8.95 1.37 11.81
CA SER A 69 9.54 1.30 13.16
C SER A 69 8.54 1.65 14.27
N ARG A 70 7.28 1.90 13.94
CA ARG A 70 6.23 2.21 14.91
C ARG A 70 5.83 0.96 15.69
N ARG A 71 5.28 1.15 16.90
CA ARG A 71 4.89 0.03 17.78
C ARG A 71 3.63 -0.71 17.35
N GLY A 72 2.78 -0.12 16.52
CA GLY A 72 1.49 -0.69 16.12
C GLY A 72 1.31 -0.74 14.62
N VAL A 73 0.32 -1.51 14.19
CA VAL A 73 -0.13 -1.50 12.80
C VAL A 73 -0.93 -0.23 12.54
N ASP A 74 -0.64 0.47 11.44
CA ASP A 74 -1.33 1.69 11.05
C ASP A 74 -1.98 1.56 9.66
N VAL A 75 -3.23 2.00 9.55
CA VAL A 75 -3.89 2.25 8.26
C VAL A 75 -3.63 3.69 7.87
N GLU A 76 -2.95 3.89 6.75
CA GLU A 76 -2.65 5.22 6.26
C GLU A 76 -3.85 5.83 5.56
N ALA A 77 -4.28 7.01 6.00
CA ALA A 77 -5.44 7.71 5.45
C ALA A 77 -5.10 8.58 4.24
N GLN A 78 -3.83 8.88 4.02
CA GLN A 78 -3.38 9.78 2.95
C GLN A 78 -1.90 9.62 2.65
N ALA A 79 -1.48 10.05 1.45
CA ALA A 79 -0.11 10.27 1.05
C ALA A 79 0.19 11.77 0.94
N ALA A 80 1.40 12.18 1.30
CA ALA A 80 1.88 13.55 1.17
C ALA A 80 2.77 13.71 -0.08
N ASN A 81 2.68 14.86 -0.76
CA ASN A 81 3.51 15.20 -1.92
C ASN A 81 4.93 15.59 -1.50
N ARG A 82 5.58 14.70 -0.80
CA ARG A 82 6.96 14.90 -0.34
C ARG A 82 7.71 13.57 -0.30
N ARG A 83 9.00 13.62 -0.60
CA ARG A 83 9.92 12.50 -0.47
C ARG A 83 11.27 12.98 0.07
N ARG A 84 11.98 12.07 0.75
CA ARG A 84 13.29 12.31 1.30
C ARG A 84 14.12 11.04 1.19
N ALA A 85 15.28 11.11 0.55
CA ALA A 85 16.16 9.95 0.40
C ALA A 85 16.95 9.67 1.68
N HIS A 86 17.40 10.72 2.34
CA HIS A 86 18.12 10.65 3.61
C HIS A 86 17.47 11.55 4.66
N PRO A 87 17.45 11.19 5.95
CA PRO A 87 16.83 12.01 7.00
C PRO A 87 17.35 13.44 7.08
N ALA A 88 18.62 13.68 6.75
CA ALA A 88 19.24 15.00 6.71
C ALA A 88 18.87 15.84 5.48
N ASP A 89 18.32 15.23 4.43
CA ASP A 89 17.97 15.95 3.20
C ASP A 89 16.71 16.82 3.41
N PRO A 90 16.61 17.97 2.75
CA PRO A 90 15.36 18.68 2.67
C PRO A 90 14.32 17.87 1.88
N PRO A 91 13.04 17.89 2.29
CA PRO A 91 12.01 17.15 1.57
C PRO A 91 11.78 17.76 0.17
N LYS A 92 11.71 16.89 -0.85
CA LYS A 92 11.42 17.27 -2.24
C LYS A 92 10.00 16.86 -2.61
N ARG A 93 9.33 17.62 -3.49
CA ARG A 93 8.03 17.22 -4.03
C ARG A 93 8.16 15.95 -4.89
N ILE A 94 7.16 15.10 -4.82
CA ILE A 94 7.04 13.90 -5.68
C ILE A 94 6.49 14.29 -7.06
N SER A 95 5.51 15.19 -7.07
CA SER A 95 4.89 15.73 -8.28
C SER A 95 4.87 17.26 -8.18
N PRO A 96 5.54 18.01 -9.08
CA PRO A 96 5.61 19.47 -9.00
C PRO A 96 4.23 20.14 -8.98
N ARG A 97 3.32 19.69 -9.85
CA ARG A 97 1.95 20.22 -10.00
C ARG A 97 0.88 19.40 -9.28
N GLY A 98 1.28 18.38 -8.52
CA GLY A 98 0.33 17.54 -7.79
C GLY A 98 -0.16 18.19 -6.49
N PRO A 99 -1.31 17.78 -5.95
CA PRO A 99 -1.82 18.28 -4.67
C PRO A 99 -0.88 17.98 -3.52
N ALA A 100 -0.95 18.76 -2.44
CA ALA A 100 -0.11 18.59 -1.26
C ALA A 100 -0.33 17.22 -0.60
N ARG A 101 -1.56 16.70 -0.63
CA ARG A 101 -1.95 15.41 -0.07
C ARG A 101 -3.02 14.76 -0.95
N ILE A 102 -3.04 13.41 -0.96
CA ILE A 102 -4.07 12.62 -1.63
C ILE A 102 -4.57 11.59 -0.62
N LYS A 103 -5.89 11.54 -0.40
CA LYS A 103 -6.51 10.56 0.51
C LYS A 103 -6.52 9.18 -0.11
N THR A 104 -6.40 8.14 0.72
CA THR A 104 -6.70 6.76 0.32
C THR A 104 -8.20 6.61 0.11
N THR A 105 -8.58 5.74 -0.84
CA THR A 105 -9.98 5.57 -1.26
C THR A 105 -10.59 4.26 -0.78
N LEU A 106 -9.76 3.30 -0.32
CA LEU A 106 -10.22 2.04 0.24
C LEU A 106 -10.47 2.17 1.74
N ALA A 107 -11.71 2.08 2.17
CA ALA A 107 -12.08 2.07 3.58
C ALA A 107 -11.69 0.73 4.24
N LEU A 108 -10.53 0.69 4.89
CA LEU A 108 -10.03 -0.49 5.60
C LEU A 108 -10.59 -0.54 7.01
N LYS A 109 -11.54 -1.46 7.24
CA LYS A 109 -12.08 -1.75 8.58
C LYS A 109 -11.22 -2.83 9.25
N VAL A 110 -10.27 -2.45 10.07
CA VAL A 110 -9.30 -3.37 10.73
C VAL A 110 -9.59 -3.60 12.22
N GLY A 111 -10.66 -3.00 12.73
CA GLY A 111 -11.03 -3.09 14.15
C GLY A 111 -10.00 -2.38 15.05
N ARG A 112 -9.92 -2.83 16.33
CA ARG A 112 -8.99 -2.27 17.33
C ARG A 112 -7.53 -2.68 17.12
N VAL A 113 -7.24 -3.51 16.11
CA VAL A 113 -5.90 -4.08 15.87
C VAL A 113 -4.96 -3.09 15.19
N ALA A 114 -5.51 -2.07 14.53
CA ALA A 114 -4.70 -1.06 13.83
C ALA A 114 -5.21 0.36 14.11
N GLY A 115 -4.25 1.28 14.27
CA GLY A 115 -4.48 2.71 14.35
C GLY A 115 -4.79 3.32 12.98
N LYS A 116 -5.25 4.58 12.98
CA LYS A 116 -5.35 5.41 11.78
C LYS A 116 -4.19 6.41 11.77
N SER A 117 -3.45 6.45 10.68
CA SER A 117 -2.36 7.40 10.49
C SER A 117 -2.66 8.35 9.33
N ARG A 118 -2.26 9.60 9.48
CA ARG A 118 -2.27 10.62 8.42
C ARG A 118 -0.86 10.98 7.95
N ASN A 119 0.13 10.21 8.36
CA ASN A 119 1.52 10.48 8.05
C ASN A 119 2.29 9.19 7.71
N ALA A 120 2.28 8.84 6.44
CA ALA A 120 3.04 7.69 5.91
C ALA A 120 4.57 7.94 5.83
N GLY A 121 5.06 9.01 6.46
CA GLY A 121 6.45 9.43 6.36
C GLY A 121 6.75 10.20 5.08
N ASP A 122 8.01 10.16 4.67
CA ASP A 122 8.51 10.82 3.43
C ASP A 122 9.45 9.92 2.64
N TYR A 123 9.47 8.63 2.99
CA TYR A 123 10.29 7.63 2.31
C TYR A 123 9.48 6.84 1.25
N VAL A 124 9.99 5.70 0.79
CA VAL A 124 9.44 4.96 -0.35
C VAL A 124 7.99 4.50 -0.14
N CYS A 125 7.55 4.24 1.09
CA CYS A 125 6.14 3.91 1.37
C CYS A 125 5.22 5.06 0.97
N ASN A 126 5.46 6.27 1.48
CA ASN A 126 4.71 7.46 1.10
C ASN A 126 4.84 7.78 -0.40
N PHE A 127 6.06 7.61 -0.95
CA PHE A 127 6.29 7.82 -2.38
C PHE A 127 5.43 6.87 -3.23
N SER A 128 5.39 5.58 -2.91
CA SER A 128 4.58 4.58 -3.63
C SER A 128 3.09 4.91 -3.57
N MET A 129 2.61 5.26 -2.36
CA MET A 129 1.22 5.68 -2.14
C MET A 129 0.89 6.89 -3.01
N TYR A 130 1.72 7.95 -2.93
CA TYR A 130 1.46 9.18 -3.65
C TYR A 130 1.46 8.96 -5.17
N VAL A 131 2.47 8.23 -5.69
CA VAL A 131 2.59 7.95 -7.13
C VAL A 131 1.37 7.20 -7.67
N MET A 132 0.94 6.12 -6.97
CA MET A 132 -0.21 5.34 -7.42
C MET A 132 -1.52 6.12 -7.29
N LEU A 133 -1.75 6.82 -6.18
CA LEU A 133 -2.93 7.65 -5.97
C LEU A 133 -3.01 8.82 -6.97
N ASP A 134 -1.89 9.50 -7.26
CA ASP A 134 -1.84 10.57 -8.25
C ASP A 134 -2.11 10.06 -9.67
N HIS A 135 -1.59 8.88 -10.00
CA HIS A 135 -1.88 8.22 -11.28
C HIS A 135 -3.36 7.84 -11.41
N ILE A 136 -3.93 7.20 -10.38
CA ILE A 136 -5.36 6.84 -10.33
C ILE A 136 -6.23 8.10 -10.53
N ARG A 137 -5.93 9.18 -9.80
CA ARG A 137 -6.66 10.44 -9.88
C ARG A 137 -6.56 11.11 -11.25
N ARG A 138 -5.34 11.19 -11.81
CA ARG A 138 -5.10 11.88 -13.10
C ARG A 138 -5.75 11.19 -14.28
N HIS A 139 -5.89 9.87 -14.21
CA HIS A 139 -6.47 9.07 -15.29
C HIS A 139 -7.91 8.61 -14.98
N ASP A 140 -8.54 9.18 -13.95
CA ASP A 140 -9.90 8.85 -13.50
C ASP A 140 -10.15 7.33 -13.40
N LEU A 141 -9.16 6.60 -12.88
CA LEU A 141 -9.24 5.15 -12.78
C LEU A 141 -10.16 4.74 -11.62
N ARG A 142 -11.09 3.82 -11.88
CA ARG A 142 -12.00 3.26 -10.86
C ARG A 142 -11.29 2.21 -9.99
N ILE A 143 -10.27 2.63 -9.26
CA ILE A 143 -9.44 1.78 -8.40
C ILE A 143 -9.53 2.28 -6.97
N LEU A 144 -9.89 1.37 -6.04
CA LEU A 144 -9.79 1.65 -4.61
C LEU A 144 -8.38 1.36 -4.13
N TYR A 145 -7.80 2.29 -3.37
CA TYR A 145 -6.43 2.20 -2.89
C TYR A 145 -6.37 2.35 -1.37
N GLY A 146 -5.70 1.41 -0.71
CA GLY A 146 -5.38 1.46 0.71
C GLY A 146 -3.93 1.05 1.00
N PHE A 147 -3.42 1.45 2.16
CA PHE A 147 -2.07 1.15 2.59
C PHE A 147 -2.01 0.88 4.10
N ILE A 148 -1.19 -0.09 4.49
CA ILE A 148 -0.99 -0.48 5.88
C ILE A 148 0.50 -0.51 6.19
N HIS A 149 0.89 0.19 7.26
CA HIS A 149 2.19 0.01 7.88
C HIS A 149 2.15 -1.07 8.94
N ILE A 150 3.13 -1.96 8.91
CA ILE A 150 3.29 -3.07 9.84
C ILE A 150 4.66 -2.93 10.49
N PRO A 151 4.77 -3.00 11.83
CA PRO A 151 6.05 -2.97 12.52
C PRO A 151 7.01 -4.05 12.00
N TYR A 152 8.29 -3.72 11.91
CA TYR A 152 9.31 -4.66 11.39
C TYR A 152 9.45 -5.92 12.26
N ASP A 153 9.17 -5.80 13.55
CA ASP A 153 9.23 -6.84 14.58
C ASP A 153 7.85 -7.48 14.88
N TYR A 154 6.82 -7.12 14.10
CA TYR A 154 5.49 -7.67 14.31
C TYR A 154 5.44 -9.18 13.99
N GLU A 155 4.72 -9.94 14.80
CA GLU A 155 4.59 -11.38 14.60
C GLU A 155 4.02 -11.73 13.22
N LYS A 156 4.81 -12.42 12.39
CA LYS A 156 4.46 -12.76 10.99
C LYS A 156 3.10 -13.45 10.88
N LYS A 157 2.78 -14.41 11.77
CA LYS A 157 1.51 -15.16 11.75
C LYS A 157 0.32 -14.25 11.98
N LYS A 158 0.41 -13.34 12.96
CA LYS A 158 -0.63 -12.32 13.23
C LYS A 158 -0.79 -11.35 12.06
N ALA A 159 0.32 -10.85 11.50
CA ALA A 159 0.30 -9.97 10.34
C ALA A 159 -0.32 -10.64 9.12
N SER A 160 0.07 -11.87 8.80
CA SER A 160 -0.49 -12.63 7.68
C SER A 160 -1.99 -12.90 7.87
N GLY A 161 -2.41 -13.22 9.10
CA GLY A 161 -3.84 -13.39 9.45
C GLY A 161 -4.65 -12.10 9.26
N LEU A 162 -4.09 -10.95 9.67
CA LEU A 162 -4.71 -9.63 9.46
C LEU A 162 -4.88 -9.34 7.97
N VAL A 163 -3.81 -9.46 7.18
CA VAL A 163 -3.85 -9.22 5.73
C VAL A 163 -4.82 -10.18 5.04
N THR A 164 -4.86 -11.45 5.43
CA THR A 164 -5.83 -12.43 4.93
C THR A 164 -7.28 -12.00 5.17
N LYS A 165 -7.60 -11.53 6.38
CA LYS A 165 -8.95 -11.01 6.73
C LYS A 165 -9.32 -9.79 5.89
N ILE A 166 -8.36 -8.86 5.69
CA ILE A 166 -8.56 -7.66 4.85
C ILE A 166 -8.82 -8.06 3.40
N LEU A 167 -8.02 -8.93 2.82
CA LEU A 167 -8.21 -9.43 1.46
C LEU A 167 -9.57 -10.11 1.27
N GLY A 168 -10.02 -10.91 2.26
CA GLY A 168 -11.35 -11.49 2.24
C GLY A 168 -12.48 -10.45 2.25
N ARG A 169 -12.30 -9.32 2.96
CA ARG A 169 -13.25 -8.19 2.92
C ARG A 169 -13.21 -7.48 1.57
N CYS A 170 -12.03 -7.24 1.02
CA CYS A 170 -11.85 -6.63 -0.31
C CYS A 170 -12.59 -7.40 -1.40
N GLN A 171 -12.60 -8.73 -1.37
CA GLN A 171 -13.35 -9.55 -2.34
C GLN A 171 -14.86 -9.33 -2.27
N ARG A 172 -15.39 -8.89 -1.14
CA ARG A 172 -16.83 -8.64 -0.90
C ARG A 172 -17.28 -7.19 -1.10
N ILE A 173 -16.34 -6.27 -1.40
CA ILE A 173 -16.68 -4.86 -1.59
C ILE A 173 -17.62 -4.67 -2.78
N ASN A 174 -18.71 -3.94 -2.58
CA ASN A 174 -19.57 -3.47 -3.66
C ASN A 174 -19.03 -2.11 -4.18
N LEU A 175 -18.36 -2.12 -5.31
CA LEU A 175 -17.78 -0.90 -5.90
C LEU A 175 -18.85 0.11 -6.38
N LYS A 176 -20.11 -0.32 -6.59
CA LYS A 176 -21.20 0.59 -6.98
C LYS A 176 -21.70 1.44 -5.82
N ALA A 177 -21.51 1.00 -4.58
CA ALA A 177 -21.98 1.67 -3.37
C ALA A 177 -20.96 2.67 -2.77
N GLN A 178 -19.82 2.88 -3.41
CA GLN A 178 -18.76 3.80 -2.95
C GLN A 178 -18.63 5.03 -3.86
N ARG A 179 -19.76 5.45 -4.45
CA ARG A 179 -19.91 6.74 -5.14
C ARG A 179 -20.37 7.82 -4.20
#